data_54e671c2fa78149332e48805a5b6728e
#
_entry.id   54e671c2fa78149332e48805a5b6728e
#
_cell.length_a   1.000
_cell.length_b   1.000
_cell.length_c   1.000
_cell.angle_alpha   90.00
_cell.angle_beta   90.00
_cell.angle_gamma   90.00
#
_symmetry.space_group_name_H-M   'P 1'
#
loop_
_entity.id
_entity.type
_entity.pdbx_description
1 polymer ?
#
loop_
_entity_poly.entity_id
_entity_poly.type
_entity_poly.pdbx_seq_one_letter_code
_entity_poly.pdbx_strand_id
1 'polypeptide(L)'
;MKWRRPLAAARATAFVILLMLLFDVRVPASVSSGGTRSWALLDASLSMGAADPGGTSAWEAAAARARALDRDGWTVVTFGEGTRLDEAEGESTPSELRTLLAPALIRAVEAGVTRVRVLSDLRFEDAVAVRSALGTLPLEVDFERFGEELANAGISRFEVPDLARAEGSVTAEVEIHGGTAGDSMSIQVFEEGRPVAERRIAAPSAGLRMRVPVELPTPAEAGRLRYTSRVVADRDAFPSDDEAVAYASVGTEERALVVLSVRPDWEPRYLLPILEEVTGLPGLGYIRVGPDSYVPMGRALDRGGPADSATVRRAAEDAALLVLHGLGATGEPWVRALVDRPGPEAVLLDDPVGALLMDIPSGELRDGEWYVSSDIPTSPIAGSLVGTVFQGLPPLSSVLLPTDPARVRGSLFIQLRGAGPLEAAVHLEERPSGRTAVLLASGFWRWAARDSGRDAYRHLWSGIAGWLLAGESVPGAQPRPTRWVVERGEPVAWSAPVDGVQRRVIVTRGDTAVAEVDALDRSAFQSGILPPGQYGYRVEGAAGDTLAVGRFDVSSSTAEMTAPAAVPEAQSQGSAGSTGDERAGTPLRTEPWPYLLVIGLLCGEWIGRRRSGLR
;
A
#
# COMPACT_ATOMS: atom_id res chain seq x y z
N MET A 1 -6.21 -29.28 71.00
CA MET A 1 -5.67 -27.89 71.09
C MET A 1 -4.31 -27.67 70.36
N LYS A 2 -3.58 -28.70 70.03
CA LYS A 2 -2.22 -28.61 69.43
C LYS A 2 -2.14 -28.15 67.98
N TRP A 3 -3.22 -28.21 67.17
CA TRP A 3 -3.24 -27.83 65.75
C TRP A 3 -3.66 -26.40 65.42
N ARG A 4 -4.18 -25.62 66.40
CA ARG A 4 -4.65 -24.24 66.14
C ARG A 4 -3.52 -23.25 65.80
N ARG A 5 -2.35 -23.41 66.44
CA ARG A 5 -1.19 -22.55 66.18
C ARG A 5 -0.57 -22.70 64.80
N PRO A 6 -0.31 -23.89 64.27
CA PRO A 6 0.27 -24.04 62.92
C PRO A 6 -0.69 -23.64 61.82
N LEU A 7 -2.01 -23.83 61.98
CA LEU A 7 -3.00 -23.38 61.00
C LEU A 7 -3.14 -21.86 60.97
N ALA A 8 -3.06 -21.18 62.10
CA ALA A 8 -3.05 -19.72 62.17
C ALA A 8 -1.77 -19.12 61.56
N ALA A 9 -0.62 -19.81 61.75
CA ALA A 9 0.64 -19.42 61.11
C ALA A 9 0.58 -19.53 59.58
N ALA A 10 0.04 -20.62 59.04
CA ALA A 10 -0.10 -20.82 57.61
C ALA A 10 -0.95 -19.72 56.94
N ARG A 11 -2.06 -19.33 57.60
CA ARG A 11 -2.92 -18.22 57.14
C ARG A 11 -2.21 -16.89 57.20
N ALA A 12 -1.50 -16.60 58.30
CA ALA A 12 -0.75 -15.35 58.47
C ALA A 12 0.35 -15.24 57.39
N THR A 13 1.05 -16.34 57.10
CA THR A 13 2.07 -16.39 56.03
C THR A 13 1.45 -16.14 54.64
N ALA A 14 0.34 -16.81 54.35
CA ALA A 14 -0.37 -16.57 53.08
C ALA A 14 -0.81 -15.09 52.93
N PHE A 15 -1.29 -14.48 54.01
CA PHE A 15 -1.67 -13.09 54.02
C PHE A 15 -0.49 -12.13 53.81
N VAL A 16 0.65 -12.41 54.45
CA VAL A 16 1.88 -11.61 54.24
C VAL A 16 2.35 -11.70 52.79
N ILE A 17 2.31 -12.89 52.16
CA ILE A 17 2.68 -13.06 50.75
C ILE A 17 1.72 -12.27 49.85
N LEU A 18 0.41 -12.32 50.12
CA LEU A 18 -0.59 -11.53 49.41
C LEU A 18 -0.34 -10.02 49.51
N LEU A 19 0.03 -9.54 50.71
CA LEU A 19 0.43 -8.15 50.89
C LEU A 19 1.69 -7.81 50.09
N MET A 20 2.69 -8.66 50.09
CA MET A 20 3.91 -8.46 49.27
C MET A 20 3.61 -8.41 47.76
N LEU A 21 2.64 -9.20 47.29
CA LEU A 21 2.16 -9.15 45.91
C LEU A 21 1.38 -7.86 45.59
N LEU A 22 0.60 -7.37 46.58
CA LEU A 22 -0.20 -6.14 46.45
C LEU A 22 0.68 -4.89 46.43
N PHE A 23 1.74 -4.83 47.25
CA PHE A 23 2.64 -3.69 47.37
C PHE A 23 3.83 -3.74 46.41
N ASP A 24 3.78 -4.58 45.39
CA ASP A 24 4.80 -4.70 44.34
C ASP A 24 6.23 -4.85 44.90
N VAL A 25 6.38 -5.67 45.93
CA VAL A 25 7.68 -5.94 46.55
C VAL A 25 8.59 -6.56 45.50
N ARG A 26 9.73 -5.93 45.22
CA ARG A 26 10.74 -6.43 44.32
C ARG A 26 11.72 -7.32 45.09
N VAL A 27 11.85 -8.54 44.64
CA VAL A 27 12.87 -9.46 45.17
C VAL A 27 14.13 -9.25 44.35
N PRO A 28 15.32 -9.09 44.95
CA PRO A 28 16.55 -9.10 44.18
C PRO A 28 16.56 -10.42 43.41
N ALA A 29 16.67 -10.30 42.08
CA ALA A 29 16.80 -11.48 41.22
C ALA A 29 17.90 -12.34 41.82
N SER A 30 17.52 -13.50 42.35
CA SER A 30 18.51 -14.53 42.63
C SER A 30 19.21 -14.77 41.31
N VAL A 31 20.50 -14.49 41.25
CA VAL A 31 21.36 -14.78 40.12
C VAL A 31 21.23 -16.28 39.87
N SER A 32 20.15 -16.69 39.18
CA SER A 32 20.22 -17.90 38.42
C SER A 32 21.34 -17.63 37.45
N SER A 33 22.37 -18.43 37.48
CA SER A 33 23.52 -18.48 36.58
C SER A 33 23.09 -18.81 35.15
N GLY A 34 22.15 -18.03 34.59
CA GLY A 34 21.90 -17.90 33.18
C GLY A 34 22.86 -16.80 32.72
N GLY A 35 23.92 -17.18 32.02
CA GLY A 35 24.82 -16.22 31.38
C GLY A 35 24.01 -15.17 30.64
N THR A 36 24.46 -13.94 30.68
CA THR A 36 23.91 -12.82 29.90
C THR A 36 23.68 -13.31 28.48
N ARG A 37 22.40 -13.50 28.10
CA ARG A 37 22.07 -13.91 26.74
C ARG A 37 22.34 -12.74 25.84
N SER A 38 23.26 -12.96 24.92
CA SER A 38 23.66 -11.95 23.95
C SER A 38 23.31 -12.41 22.55
N TRP A 39 22.64 -11.55 21.77
CA TRP A 39 22.33 -11.81 20.38
C TRP A 39 23.15 -10.95 19.44
N ALA A 40 23.65 -11.57 18.36
CA ALA A 40 24.18 -10.87 17.19
C ALA A 40 23.08 -10.89 16.12
N LEU A 41 22.48 -9.73 15.85
CA LEU A 41 21.47 -9.56 14.81
C LEU A 41 22.20 -9.29 13.49
N LEU A 42 22.13 -10.24 12.57
CA LEU A 42 22.72 -10.15 11.23
C LEU A 42 21.66 -9.73 10.24
N ASP A 43 21.87 -8.59 9.60
CA ASP A 43 21.01 -8.07 8.56
C ASP A 43 21.09 -8.94 7.30
N ALA A 44 19.96 -9.50 6.90
CA ALA A 44 19.84 -10.37 5.72
C ALA A 44 19.14 -9.67 4.54
N SER A 45 19.04 -8.35 4.58
CA SER A 45 18.41 -7.56 3.56
C SER A 45 19.24 -7.49 2.27
N LEU A 46 18.57 -7.16 1.16
CA LEU A 46 19.21 -7.12 -0.16
C LEU A 46 20.34 -6.11 -0.26
N SER A 47 20.25 -4.98 0.47
CA SER A 47 21.28 -3.95 0.47
C SER A 47 22.63 -4.46 0.97
N MET A 48 22.62 -5.45 1.86
CA MET A 48 23.83 -6.13 2.33
C MET A 48 24.58 -6.90 1.23
N GLY A 49 23.92 -7.17 0.09
CA GLY A 49 24.52 -7.79 -1.09
C GLY A 49 25.43 -6.85 -1.89
N ALA A 50 25.39 -5.54 -1.62
CA ALA A 50 26.25 -4.59 -2.29
C ALA A 50 27.74 -4.90 -2.04
N ALA A 51 28.54 -4.90 -3.11
CA ALA A 51 29.96 -5.16 -3.04
C ALA A 51 30.75 -3.86 -3.02
N ASP A 52 31.73 -3.78 -2.13
CA ASP A 52 32.73 -2.71 -2.14
C ASP A 52 33.55 -2.73 -3.44
N PRO A 53 34.27 -1.65 -3.79
CA PRO A 53 35.20 -1.64 -4.93
C PRO A 53 36.26 -2.75 -4.88
N GLY A 54 36.49 -3.36 -3.71
CA GLY A 54 37.36 -4.52 -3.50
C GLY A 54 36.71 -5.88 -3.78
N GLY A 55 35.43 -5.91 -4.13
CA GLY A 55 34.68 -7.13 -4.47
C GLY A 55 34.13 -7.92 -3.28
N THR A 56 34.30 -7.44 -2.03
CA THR A 56 33.71 -8.05 -0.83
C THR A 56 32.38 -7.40 -0.54
N SER A 57 31.30 -8.18 -0.38
CA SER A 57 29.99 -7.64 -0.01
C SER A 57 29.91 -7.32 1.49
N ALA A 58 29.06 -6.35 1.84
CA ALA A 58 28.76 -6.05 3.23
C ALA A 58 28.26 -7.31 3.99
N TRP A 59 27.50 -8.16 3.29
CA TRP A 59 27.05 -9.46 3.81
C TRP A 59 28.21 -10.40 4.17
N GLU A 60 29.17 -10.59 3.27
CA GLU A 60 30.32 -11.47 3.52
C GLU A 60 31.11 -11.03 4.75
N ALA A 61 31.35 -9.72 4.87
CA ALA A 61 32.05 -9.14 6.01
C ALA A 61 31.24 -9.30 7.32
N ALA A 62 29.94 -8.97 7.29
CA ALA A 62 29.05 -9.10 8.45
C ALA A 62 28.86 -10.55 8.87
N ALA A 63 28.70 -11.48 7.92
CA ALA A 63 28.59 -12.91 8.19
C ALA A 63 29.87 -13.51 8.79
N ALA A 64 31.05 -13.03 8.33
CA ALA A 64 32.31 -13.41 8.94
C ALA A 64 32.42 -12.93 10.39
N ARG A 65 31.92 -11.72 10.66
CA ARG A 65 31.86 -11.16 12.01
C ARG A 65 30.85 -11.90 12.89
N ALA A 66 29.67 -12.24 12.36
CA ALA A 66 28.66 -13.04 13.05
C ALA A 66 29.22 -14.41 13.50
N ARG A 67 29.92 -15.10 12.59
CA ARG A 67 30.61 -16.38 12.92
C ARG A 67 31.70 -16.23 13.98
N ALA A 68 32.34 -15.07 14.07
CA ALA A 68 33.28 -14.80 15.15
C ALA A 68 32.56 -14.62 16.50
N LEU A 69 31.45 -13.89 16.51
CA LEU A 69 30.64 -13.67 17.70
C LEU A 69 29.99 -14.99 18.20
N ASP A 70 29.56 -15.87 17.29
CA ASP A 70 29.04 -17.18 17.65
C ASP A 70 30.08 -18.02 18.43
N ARG A 71 31.34 -18.01 17.97
CA ARG A 71 32.45 -18.65 18.68
C ARG A 71 32.72 -18.05 20.06
N ASP A 72 32.39 -16.76 20.22
CA ASP A 72 32.49 -16.04 21.50
C ASP A 72 31.25 -16.21 22.38
N GLY A 73 30.31 -17.11 22.00
CA GLY A 73 29.11 -17.46 22.77
C GLY A 73 27.90 -16.57 22.56
N TRP A 74 27.88 -15.76 21.50
CA TRP A 74 26.71 -15.02 21.09
C TRP A 74 25.78 -15.92 20.26
N THR A 75 24.47 -15.72 20.39
CA THR A 75 23.52 -16.36 19.49
C THR A 75 23.34 -15.50 18.25
N VAL A 76 23.64 -16.03 17.08
CA VAL A 76 23.43 -15.33 15.82
C VAL A 76 21.97 -15.49 15.37
N VAL A 77 21.35 -14.38 15.02
CA VAL A 77 19.94 -14.30 14.58
C VAL A 77 19.90 -13.42 13.35
N THR A 78 19.34 -13.91 12.25
CA THR A 78 19.12 -13.12 11.06
C THR A 78 17.83 -12.31 11.17
N PHE A 79 17.85 -11.09 10.67
CA PHE A 79 16.67 -10.24 10.58
C PHE A 79 16.56 -9.57 9.21
N GLY A 80 15.34 -9.16 8.89
CA GLY A 80 14.98 -8.49 7.65
C GLY A 80 13.50 -8.15 7.71
N GLU A 81 12.67 -8.72 6.85
CA GLU A 81 11.20 -8.66 6.97
C GLU A 81 10.70 -9.44 8.19
N GLY A 82 11.39 -10.53 8.51
CA GLY A 82 11.17 -11.34 9.70
C GLY A 82 12.43 -11.51 10.53
N THR A 83 12.29 -12.08 11.75
CA THR A 83 13.40 -12.43 12.62
C THR A 83 13.49 -13.95 12.68
N ARG A 84 14.60 -14.53 12.23
CA ARG A 84 14.81 -16.00 12.21
C ARG A 84 15.93 -16.39 13.16
N LEU A 85 15.61 -17.33 14.03
CA LEU A 85 16.59 -18.06 14.85
C LEU A 85 17.12 -19.23 14.03
N ASP A 86 17.90 -18.96 12.98
CA ASP A 86 18.41 -20.06 12.17
C ASP A 86 19.80 -19.79 11.63
N GLU A 87 20.64 -20.75 12.00
CA GLU A 87 21.62 -21.44 11.18
C GLU A 87 22.51 -20.54 10.31
N ALA A 88 23.48 -19.95 10.96
CA ALA A 88 24.69 -19.45 10.29
C ALA A 88 25.43 -20.55 9.47
N GLU A 89 24.82 -21.72 9.28
CA GLU A 89 25.43 -22.87 8.60
C GLU A 89 25.12 -22.97 7.10
N GLY A 90 24.25 -22.12 6.54
CA GLY A 90 24.03 -22.09 5.10
C GLY A 90 24.77 -20.92 4.44
N GLU A 91 25.28 -21.12 3.23
CA GLU A 91 25.70 -20.07 2.29
C GLU A 91 24.45 -19.25 1.84
N SER A 92 23.71 -18.69 2.81
CA SER A 92 22.55 -17.86 2.49
C SER A 92 23.02 -16.51 1.99
N THR A 93 22.69 -16.19 0.77
CA THR A 93 22.80 -14.82 0.23
C THR A 93 21.73 -13.94 0.87
N PRO A 94 21.98 -12.65 1.07
CA PRO A 94 20.98 -11.73 1.56
C PRO A 94 19.77 -11.73 0.60
N SER A 95 18.58 -11.97 1.12
CA SER A 95 17.37 -12.19 0.30
C SER A 95 16.12 -11.54 0.87
N GLU A 96 16.20 -10.98 2.08
CA GLU A 96 15.07 -10.30 2.70
C GLU A 96 14.77 -9.00 1.96
N LEU A 97 13.49 -8.72 1.74
CA LEU A 97 13.02 -7.60 0.92
C LEU A 97 12.89 -6.30 1.70
N ARG A 98 13.00 -6.38 3.02
CA ARG A 98 12.82 -5.27 3.95
C ARG A 98 13.83 -5.36 5.09
N THR A 99 14.19 -4.21 5.64
CA THR A 99 15.07 -4.11 6.82
C THR A 99 14.30 -3.56 8.01
N LEU A 100 13.67 -4.45 8.79
CA LEU A 100 12.89 -4.10 9.97
C LEU A 100 13.63 -4.53 11.24
N LEU A 101 14.23 -3.58 11.95
CA LEU A 101 15.02 -3.87 13.17
C LEU A 101 14.16 -3.83 14.44
N ALA A 102 13.15 -2.96 14.55
CA ALA A 102 12.35 -2.83 15.77
C ALA A 102 11.67 -4.15 16.19
N PRO A 103 11.06 -4.95 15.28
CA PRO A 103 10.51 -6.26 15.63
C PRO A 103 11.58 -7.23 16.19
N ALA A 104 12.80 -7.20 15.63
CA ALA A 104 13.90 -8.05 16.11
C ALA A 104 14.36 -7.66 17.52
N LEU A 105 14.41 -6.36 17.84
CA LEU A 105 14.72 -5.89 19.19
C LEU A 105 13.63 -6.28 20.21
N ILE A 106 12.35 -6.18 19.84
CA ILE A 106 11.24 -6.60 20.70
C ILE A 106 11.36 -8.10 20.98
N ARG A 107 11.62 -8.91 19.94
CA ARG A 107 11.79 -10.35 20.09
C ARG A 107 13.00 -10.74 20.95
N ALA A 108 14.09 -9.95 20.90
CA ALA A 108 15.23 -10.16 21.77
C ALA A 108 14.84 -9.98 23.25
N VAL A 109 14.04 -8.96 23.59
CA VAL A 109 13.53 -8.76 24.96
C VAL A 109 12.63 -9.93 25.38
N GLU A 110 11.73 -10.37 24.52
CA GLU A 110 10.85 -11.52 24.79
C GLU A 110 11.64 -12.80 25.05
N ALA A 111 12.79 -12.97 24.38
CA ALA A 111 13.71 -14.09 24.59
C ALA A 111 14.60 -13.94 25.83
N GLY A 112 14.47 -12.84 26.58
CA GLY A 112 15.26 -12.57 27.79
C GLY A 112 16.72 -12.18 27.48
N VAL A 113 16.98 -11.63 26.30
CA VAL A 113 18.27 -11.09 25.89
C VAL A 113 18.47 -9.74 26.56
N THR A 114 19.67 -9.46 27.01
CA THR A 114 20.03 -8.18 27.64
C THR A 114 21.02 -7.38 26.81
N ARG A 115 21.71 -8.03 25.88
CA ARG A 115 22.71 -7.41 25.04
C ARG A 115 22.55 -7.83 23.59
N VAL A 116 22.50 -6.84 22.71
CA VAL A 116 22.34 -7.03 21.27
C VAL A 116 23.46 -6.33 20.51
N ARG A 117 24.01 -6.98 19.50
CA ARG A 117 24.89 -6.37 18.52
C ARG A 117 24.27 -6.47 17.14
N VAL A 118 24.04 -5.34 16.51
CA VAL A 118 23.43 -5.26 15.17
C VAL A 118 24.56 -5.16 14.15
N LEU A 119 24.58 -6.08 13.19
CA LEU A 119 25.53 -6.15 12.09
C LEU A 119 24.78 -5.82 10.81
N SER A 120 24.87 -4.59 10.30
CA SER A 120 24.06 -4.06 9.20
C SER A 120 24.77 -2.92 8.48
N ASP A 121 24.33 -2.58 7.27
CA ASP A 121 24.70 -1.33 6.58
C ASP A 121 23.91 -0.10 7.12
N LEU A 122 22.99 -0.34 8.07
CA LEU A 122 22.18 0.64 8.81
C LEU A 122 21.06 1.29 7.97
N ARG A 123 20.62 0.67 6.90
CA ARG A 123 19.50 1.14 6.06
C ARG A 123 18.15 0.62 6.57
N PHE A 124 17.74 1.07 7.75
CA PHE A 124 16.48 0.61 8.35
C PHE A 124 15.27 1.37 7.80
N GLU A 125 14.29 0.65 7.26
CA GLU A 125 13.01 1.21 6.83
C GLU A 125 12.19 1.74 8.03
N ASP A 126 12.34 1.11 9.18
CA ASP A 126 11.62 1.41 10.42
C ASP A 126 12.42 2.29 11.41
N ALA A 127 13.31 3.14 10.94
CA ALA A 127 14.22 3.96 11.77
C ALA A 127 13.53 4.75 12.89
N VAL A 128 12.26 5.17 12.70
CA VAL A 128 11.47 5.85 13.74
C VAL A 128 11.07 4.87 14.84
N ALA A 129 10.61 3.67 14.48
CA ALA A 129 10.26 2.62 15.43
C ALA A 129 11.49 2.12 16.18
N VAL A 130 12.63 1.98 15.51
CA VAL A 130 13.92 1.63 16.12
C VAL A 130 14.32 2.64 17.20
N ARG A 131 14.27 3.94 16.91
CA ARG A 131 14.56 4.99 17.91
C ARG A 131 13.63 4.91 19.12
N SER A 132 12.34 4.67 18.91
CA SER A 132 11.38 4.47 19.99
C SER A 132 11.70 3.23 20.82
N ALA A 133 12.05 2.11 20.17
CA ALA A 133 12.42 0.86 20.81
C ALA A 133 13.69 1.02 21.66
N LEU A 134 14.74 1.66 21.14
CA LEU A 134 15.99 1.93 21.87
C LEU A 134 15.76 2.79 23.12
N GLY A 135 14.77 3.70 23.10
CA GLY A 135 14.43 4.53 24.27
C GLY A 135 13.58 3.84 25.32
N THR A 136 12.93 2.71 24.99
CA THR A 136 11.94 2.06 25.88
C THR A 136 12.30 0.65 26.30
N LEU A 137 13.07 -0.08 25.49
CA LEU A 137 13.44 -1.47 25.78
C LEU A 137 14.65 -1.55 26.71
N PRO A 138 14.67 -2.51 27.64
CA PRO A 138 15.81 -2.74 28.58
C PRO A 138 16.94 -3.53 27.89
N LEU A 139 17.46 -3.02 26.76
CA LEU A 139 18.50 -3.62 25.96
C LEU A 139 19.73 -2.73 25.87
N GLU A 140 20.89 -3.32 25.99
CA GLU A 140 22.15 -2.71 25.57
C GLU A 140 22.36 -3.05 24.08
N VAL A 141 22.30 -2.06 23.18
CA VAL A 141 22.40 -2.27 21.73
C VAL A 141 23.62 -1.58 21.17
N ASP A 142 24.52 -2.38 20.58
CA ASP A 142 25.69 -1.92 19.85
C ASP A 142 25.44 -2.03 18.35
N PHE A 143 25.78 -1.02 17.58
CA PHE A 143 25.72 -1.04 16.11
C PHE A 143 27.12 -1.19 15.52
N GLU A 144 27.29 -2.17 14.65
CA GLU A 144 28.51 -2.39 13.88
C GLU A 144 28.17 -2.26 12.40
N ARG A 145 28.65 -1.20 11.75
CA ARG A 145 28.35 -0.91 10.35
C ARG A 145 29.21 -1.73 9.41
N PHE A 146 28.59 -2.31 8.39
CA PHE A 146 29.24 -3.01 7.30
C PHE A 146 28.87 -2.36 5.97
N GLY A 147 29.84 -2.33 5.05
CA GLY A 147 29.73 -1.61 3.79
C GLY A 147 30.03 -0.10 3.95
N GLU A 148 30.54 0.47 2.87
CA GLU A 148 30.75 1.92 2.75
C GLU A 148 29.44 2.62 2.37
N GLU A 149 29.40 3.95 2.47
CA GLU A 149 28.32 4.74 1.91
C GLU A 149 28.49 4.77 0.39
N LEU A 150 27.92 3.77 -0.26
CA LEU A 150 28.05 3.59 -1.70
C LEU A 150 27.16 4.62 -2.41
N ALA A 151 27.73 5.26 -3.42
CA ALA A 151 26.92 6.07 -4.32
C ALA A 151 25.93 5.15 -5.03
N ASN A 152 24.65 5.43 -4.88
CA ASN A 152 23.58 4.74 -5.54
C ASN A 152 22.70 5.74 -6.27
N ALA A 153 22.30 5.38 -7.48
CA ALA A 153 21.35 6.13 -8.27
C ALA A 153 20.31 5.14 -8.79
N GLY A 154 19.04 5.36 -8.51
CA GLY A 154 18.02 4.41 -8.90
C GLY A 154 16.68 5.06 -9.23
N ILE A 155 15.76 4.26 -9.73
CA ILE A 155 14.39 4.67 -10.05
C ILE A 155 13.47 4.13 -8.96
N SER A 156 12.89 5.05 -8.17
CA SER A 156 11.91 4.68 -7.14
C SER A 156 10.51 4.50 -7.71
N ARG A 157 10.20 5.14 -8.85
CA ARG A 157 8.88 5.06 -9.48
C ARG A 157 8.96 5.40 -10.96
N PHE A 158 8.26 4.64 -11.78
CA PHE A 158 8.08 4.93 -13.20
C PHE A 158 6.60 4.77 -13.54
N GLU A 159 5.97 5.86 -13.93
CA GLU A 159 4.55 5.91 -14.28
C GLU A 159 4.35 6.37 -15.70
N VAL A 160 3.53 5.64 -16.43
CA VAL A 160 3.04 5.99 -17.76
C VAL A 160 1.52 5.95 -17.68
N PRO A 161 0.78 6.90 -18.31
CA PRO A 161 -0.66 6.82 -18.38
C PRO A 161 -1.14 5.48 -18.92
N ASP A 162 -2.11 4.87 -18.25
CA ASP A 162 -2.65 3.54 -18.61
C ASP A 162 -3.21 3.49 -20.04
N LEU A 163 -3.70 4.63 -20.54
CA LEU A 163 -4.25 4.78 -21.87
C LEU A 163 -3.49 5.87 -22.63
N ALA A 164 -3.11 5.55 -23.85
CA ALA A 164 -2.43 6.44 -24.77
C ALA A 164 -3.10 6.44 -26.13
N ARG A 165 -3.07 7.57 -26.82
CA ARG A 165 -3.54 7.67 -28.20
C ARG A 165 -2.47 7.15 -29.14
N ALA A 166 -2.87 6.40 -30.16
CA ALA A 166 -1.98 6.04 -31.26
C ALA A 166 -1.50 7.29 -32.04
N GLU A 167 -0.29 7.22 -32.59
CA GLU A 167 0.36 8.33 -33.33
C GLU A 167 0.44 9.66 -32.54
N GLY A 168 0.56 9.58 -31.22
CA GLY A 168 0.65 10.73 -30.33
C GLY A 168 1.91 10.71 -29.46
N SER A 169 1.80 11.38 -28.31
CA SER A 169 2.77 11.31 -27.24
C SER A 169 2.07 11.21 -25.88
N VAL A 170 2.73 10.64 -24.91
CA VAL A 170 2.33 10.63 -23.49
C VAL A 170 3.47 11.13 -22.63
N THR A 171 3.14 11.85 -21.58
CA THR A 171 4.12 12.27 -20.57
C THR A 171 4.21 11.19 -19.51
N ALA A 172 5.36 10.52 -19.43
CA ALA A 172 5.70 9.61 -18.36
C ALA A 172 6.36 10.38 -17.22
N GLU A 173 6.20 9.92 -15.98
CA GLU A 173 6.90 10.44 -14.81
C GLU A 173 7.89 9.41 -14.30
N VAL A 174 9.17 9.81 -14.21
CA VAL A 174 10.24 9.01 -13.61
C VAL A 174 10.65 9.65 -12.31
N GLU A 175 10.45 8.98 -11.19
CA GLU A 175 10.97 9.41 -9.89
C GLU A 175 12.30 8.72 -9.62
N ILE A 176 13.36 9.51 -9.53
CA ILE A 176 14.72 9.05 -9.28
C ILE A 176 15.19 9.46 -7.89
N HIS A 177 16.12 8.71 -7.36
CA HIS A 177 16.80 9.00 -6.09
C HIS A 177 18.31 8.80 -6.23
N GLY A 178 19.04 9.34 -5.26
CA GLY A 178 20.47 9.10 -5.13
C GLY A 178 21.34 9.82 -6.15
N GLY A 179 22.51 9.25 -6.41
CA GLY A 179 23.59 9.90 -7.15
C GLY A 179 24.46 10.80 -6.28
N THR A 180 25.54 11.29 -6.85
CA THR A 180 26.42 12.27 -6.19
C THR A 180 26.00 13.68 -6.62
N ALA A 181 25.72 14.56 -5.66
CA ALA A 181 25.28 15.92 -5.96
C ALA A 181 26.28 16.64 -6.88
N GLY A 182 25.78 17.13 -8.02
CA GLY A 182 26.58 17.80 -9.04
C GLY A 182 27.01 16.91 -10.21
N ASP A 183 26.88 15.59 -10.09
CA ASP A 183 27.11 14.66 -11.21
C ASP A 183 25.95 14.73 -12.22
N SER A 184 26.23 14.35 -13.44
CA SER A 184 25.23 14.23 -14.51
C SER A 184 24.72 12.80 -14.59
N MET A 185 23.40 12.65 -14.63
CA MET A 185 22.73 11.37 -14.83
C MET A 185 21.95 11.39 -16.14
N SER A 186 21.78 10.23 -16.76
CA SER A 186 20.95 10.06 -17.95
C SER A 186 19.78 9.13 -17.62
N ILE A 187 18.56 9.58 -17.92
CA ILE A 187 17.37 8.75 -17.91
C ILE A 187 17.10 8.33 -19.36
N GLN A 188 17.10 7.05 -19.61
CA GLN A 188 16.81 6.45 -20.92
C GLN A 188 15.51 5.68 -20.85
N VAL A 189 14.62 5.89 -21.81
CA VAL A 189 13.38 5.13 -21.88
C VAL A 189 13.34 4.33 -23.15
N PHE A 190 12.96 3.06 -23.00
CA PHE A 190 12.88 2.07 -24.06
C PHE A 190 11.43 1.61 -24.23
N GLU A 191 10.99 1.47 -25.46
CA GLU A 191 9.73 0.82 -25.83
C GLU A 191 10.05 -0.55 -26.44
N GLU A 192 9.60 -1.63 -25.84
CA GLU A 192 9.89 -3.01 -26.27
C GLU A 192 11.40 -3.22 -26.57
N GLY A 193 12.27 -2.61 -25.77
CA GLY A 193 13.73 -2.67 -25.91
C GLY A 193 14.35 -1.68 -26.90
N ARG A 194 13.55 -0.87 -27.61
CA ARG A 194 14.03 0.20 -28.50
C ARG A 194 14.13 1.52 -27.73
N PRO A 195 15.24 2.27 -27.80
CA PRO A 195 15.33 3.58 -27.17
C PRO A 195 14.35 4.57 -27.84
N VAL A 196 13.50 5.22 -27.03
CA VAL A 196 12.50 6.18 -27.51
C VAL A 196 12.67 7.57 -26.92
N ALA A 197 13.32 7.68 -25.76
CA ALA A 197 13.64 8.97 -25.15
C ALA A 197 14.91 8.90 -24.30
N GLU A 198 15.62 10.02 -24.22
CA GLU A 198 16.75 10.23 -23.31
C GLU A 198 16.67 11.63 -22.71
N ARG A 199 16.92 11.73 -21.41
CA ARG A 199 16.94 13.00 -20.71
C ARG A 199 18.12 13.06 -19.73
N ARG A 200 19.00 14.06 -19.90
CA ARG A 200 20.08 14.34 -18.97
C ARG A 200 19.64 15.30 -17.89
N ILE A 201 20.02 15.03 -16.66
CA ILE A 201 19.67 15.77 -15.48
C ILE A 201 20.87 15.86 -14.55
N ALA A 202 20.87 16.81 -13.63
CA ALA A 202 21.77 16.80 -12.49
C ALA A 202 21.26 15.82 -11.44
N ALA A 203 22.15 15.09 -10.80
CA ALA A 203 21.81 14.19 -9.71
C ALA A 203 21.12 14.97 -8.56
N PRO A 204 20.06 14.45 -7.96
CA PRO A 204 19.46 15.05 -6.78
C PRO A 204 20.44 15.05 -5.61
N SER A 205 20.26 15.95 -4.66
CA SER A 205 21.03 15.90 -3.42
C SER A 205 20.76 14.61 -2.65
N ALA A 206 21.75 14.12 -1.92
CA ALA A 206 21.64 12.89 -1.14
C ALA A 206 20.35 12.85 -0.29
N GLY A 207 19.62 11.75 -0.37
CA GLY A 207 18.36 11.55 0.35
C GLY A 207 17.13 12.26 -0.25
N LEU A 208 17.29 13.01 -1.34
CA LEU A 208 16.17 13.64 -2.05
C LEU A 208 15.73 12.78 -3.24
N ARG A 209 14.44 12.87 -3.56
CA ARG A 209 13.86 12.30 -4.77
C ARG A 209 13.51 13.42 -5.73
N MET A 210 13.63 13.15 -7.02
CA MET A 210 13.30 14.09 -8.07
C MET A 210 12.38 13.43 -9.10
N ARG A 211 11.27 14.09 -9.44
CA ARG A 211 10.38 13.68 -10.51
C ARG A 211 10.78 14.35 -11.81
N VAL A 212 10.91 13.55 -12.82
CA VAL A 212 11.37 13.97 -14.14
C VAL A 212 10.31 13.57 -15.17
N PRO A 213 9.59 14.52 -15.76
CA PRO A 213 8.68 14.23 -16.86
C PRO A 213 9.47 13.90 -18.13
N VAL A 214 9.05 12.85 -18.82
CA VAL A 214 9.65 12.38 -20.09
C VAL A 214 8.54 12.18 -21.11
N GLU A 215 8.63 12.87 -22.25
CA GLU A 215 7.71 12.70 -23.37
C GLU A 215 8.06 11.41 -24.12
N LEU A 216 7.08 10.51 -24.27
CA LEU A 216 7.20 9.25 -24.97
C LEU A 216 6.31 9.25 -26.21
N PRO A 217 6.83 8.96 -27.40
CA PRO A 217 6.01 8.77 -28.59
C PRO A 217 5.18 7.50 -28.45
N THR A 218 3.99 7.49 -29.05
CA THR A 218 3.12 6.31 -29.10
C THR A 218 3.02 5.82 -30.56
N PRO A 219 3.10 4.50 -30.80
CA PRO A 219 3.02 3.94 -32.16
C PRO A 219 1.61 4.07 -32.75
N ALA A 220 1.51 3.83 -34.07
CA ALA A 220 0.24 3.81 -34.78
C ALA A 220 -0.61 2.56 -34.47
N GLU A 221 0.04 1.48 -34.08
CA GLU A 221 -0.64 0.21 -33.81
C GLU A 221 -1.24 0.20 -32.42
N ALA A 222 -2.53 -0.20 -32.33
CA ALA A 222 -3.18 -0.42 -31.04
C ALA A 222 -2.60 -1.64 -30.33
N GLY A 223 -2.44 -1.55 -29.04
CA GLY A 223 -1.92 -2.66 -28.25
C GLY A 223 -1.39 -2.22 -26.90
N ARG A 224 -0.94 -3.20 -26.14
CA ARG A 224 -0.27 -2.91 -24.86
C ARG A 224 1.24 -2.83 -25.09
N LEU A 225 1.82 -1.72 -24.71
CA LEU A 225 3.24 -1.45 -24.80
C LEU A 225 3.92 -1.60 -23.46
N ARG A 226 5.11 -2.13 -23.48
CA ARG A 226 6.01 -2.20 -22.34
C ARG A 226 7.07 -1.11 -22.48
N TYR A 227 7.11 -0.21 -21.52
CA TYR A 227 8.17 0.78 -21.39
C TYR A 227 9.13 0.37 -20.26
N THR A 228 10.42 0.55 -20.50
CA THR A 228 11.46 0.38 -19.48
C THR A 228 12.20 1.70 -19.35
N SER A 229 12.24 2.27 -18.17
CA SER A 229 13.10 3.40 -17.85
C SER A 229 14.38 2.88 -17.22
N ARG A 230 15.52 3.43 -17.62
CA ARG A 230 16.84 3.12 -17.06
C ARG A 230 17.54 4.40 -16.67
N VAL A 231 18.07 4.45 -15.45
CA VAL A 231 18.99 5.51 -15.03
C VAL A 231 20.43 5.05 -15.28
N VAL A 232 21.26 5.95 -15.77
CA VAL A 232 22.70 5.72 -15.96
C VAL A 232 23.44 6.82 -15.21
N ALA A 233 24.22 6.42 -14.22
CA ALA A 233 25.09 7.30 -13.43
C ALA A 233 26.54 6.81 -13.52
N ASP A 234 27.50 7.72 -13.30
CA ASP A 234 28.94 7.38 -13.34
C ASP A 234 29.34 6.42 -12.20
N ARG A 235 28.60 6.45 -11.12
CA ARG A 235 28.81 5.60 -9.94
C ARG A 235 27.45 5.08 -9.48
N ASP A 236 27.33 3.77 -9.46
CA ASP A 236 26.16 3.09 -8.98
C ASP A 236 26.53 1.74 -8.34
N ALA A 237 26.04 1.53 -7.12
CA ALA A 237 26.33 0.34 -6.34
C ALA A 237 25.26 -0.74 -6.46
N PHE A 238 24.05 -0.41 -6.94
CA PHE A 238 22.90 -1.30 -6.99
C PHE A 238 22.23 -1.31 -8.37
N PRO A 239 22.82 -1.97 -9.39
CA PRO A 239 22.24 -2.03 -10.73
C PRO A 239 20.81 -2.60 -10.79
N SER A 240 20.32 -3.19 -9.69
CA SER A 240 18.98 -3.79 -9.62
C SER A 240 17.86 -2.77 -9.47
N ASP A 241 18.13 -1.54 -9.04
CA ASP A 241 17.16 -0.44 -8.94
C ASP A 241 17.32 0.63 -10.03
N ASP A 242 18.25 0.41 -10.97
CA ASP A 242 18.44 1.27 -12.14
C ASP A 242 17.29 1.21 -13.12
N GLU A 243 16.54 0.11 -13.16
CA GLU A 243 15.48 -0.12 -14.12
C GLU A 243 14.12 -0.21 -13.47
N ALA A 244 13.14 0.47 -14.08
CA ALA A 244 11.74 0.32 -13.76
C ALA A 244 10.91 0.12 -15.03
N VAL A 245 9.81 -0.63 -14.90
CA VAL A 245 8.92 -0.98 -16.01
C VAL A 245 7.55 -0.38 -15.79
N ALA A 246 6.92 0.07 -16.86
CA ALA A 246 5.53 0.48 -16.88
C ALA A 246 4.86 0.00 -18.17
N TYR A 247 3.54 -0.11 -18.14
CA TYR A 247 2.73 -0.51 -19.29
C TYR A 247 1.73 0.57 -19.63
N ALA A 248 1.51 0.79 -20.93
CA ALA A 248 0.44 1.62 -21.45
C ALA A 248 -0.36 0.86 -22.51
N SER A 249 -1.65 1.09 -22.57
CA SER A 249 -2.52 0.60 -23.63
C SER A 249 -2.70 1.68 -24.68
N VAL A 250 -2.31 1.41 -25.91
CA VAL A 250 -2.47 2.33 -27.05
C VAL A 250 -3.72 1.97 -27.81
N GLY A 251 -4.60 2.94 -28.01
CA GLY A 251 -5.84 2.80 -28.78
C GLY A 251 -5.82 3.64 -30.06
N THR A 252 -6.41 3.11 -31.13
CA THR A 252 -6.53 3.81 -32.42
C THR A 252 -7.77 4.70 -32.51
N GLU A 253 -8.76 4.53 -31.63
CA GLU A 253 -9.98 5.32 -31.64
C GLU A 253 -9.84 6.60 -30.81
N GLU A 254 -10.27 7.73 -31.37
CA GLU A 254 -10.42 9.01 -30.67
C GLU A 254 -11.63 8.98 -29.72
N ARG A 255 -11.68 8.03 -28.81
CA ARG A 255 -12.70 8.08 -27.79
C ARG A 255 -12.33 9.15 -26.77
N ALA A 256 -13.22 10.11 -26.56
CA ALA A 256 -13.07 11.17 -25.56
C ALA A 256 -13.73 10.76 -24.24
N LEU A 257 -13.21 11.27 -23.14
CA LEU A 257 -14.00 11.34 -21.93
C LEU A 257 -15.02 12.48 -22.06
N VAL A 258 -16.25 12.25 -21.62
CA VAL A 258 -17.31 13.27 -21.68
C VAL A 258 -17.85 13.55 -20.29
N VAL A 259 -17.83 14.82 -19.88
CA VAL A 259 -18.48 15.29 -18.65
C VAL A 259 -19.74 16.07 -19.06
N LEU A 260 -20.89 15.50 -18.78
CA LEU A 260 -22.20 16.14 -19.04
C LEU A 260 -22.84 16.57 -17.72
N SER A 261 -22.95 17.88 -17.52
CA SER A 261 -23.66 18.45 -16.39
C SER A 261 -24.98 19.06 -16.83
N VAL A 262 -26.08 18.53 -16.34
CA VAL A 262 -27.42 19.04 -16.63
C VAL A 262 -27.88 20.13 -15.66
N ARG A 263 -27.08 20.40 -14.65
CA ARG A 263 -27.25 21.49 -13.69
C ARG A 263 -25.94 22.27 -13.55
N PRO A 264 -25.95 23.60 -13.61
CA PRO A 264 -24.74 24.41 -13.39
C PRO A 264 -24.19 24.16 -11.96
N ASP A 265 -22.92 23.76 -11.88
CA ASP A 265 -22.19 23.56 -10.63
C ASP A 265 -20.68 23.79 -10.86
N TRP A 266 -19.92 23.83 -9.77
CA TRP A 266 -18.46 23.93 -9.80
C TRP A 266 -17.76 22.58 -10.07
N GLU A 267 -18.39 21.45 -9.72
CA GLU A 267 -17.80 20.12 -9.84
C GLU A 267 -17.24 19.84 -11.25
N PRO A 268 -18.00 20.04 -12.35
CA PRO A 268 -17.50 19.75 -13.70
C PRO A 268 -16.24 20.53 -14.08
N ARG A 269 -16.09 21.77 -13.57
CA ARG A 269 -14.95 22.64 -13.87
C ARG A 269 -13.63 22.08 -13.31
N TYR A 270 -13.68 21.50 -12.12
CA TYR A 270 -12.51 20.91 -11.46
C TYR A 270 -12.29 19.45 -11.88
N LEU A 271 -13.37 18.75 -12.17
CA LEU A 271 -13.36 17.35 -12.52
C LEU A 271 -12.74 17.06 -13.88
N LEU A 272 -13.15 17.83 -14.91
CA LEU A 272 -12.70 17.58 -16.27
C LEU A 272 -11.17 17.58 -16.42
N PRO A 273 -10.43 18.60 -15.93
CA PRO A 273 -8.97 18.61 -16.03
C PRO A 273 -8.29 17.45 -15.28
N ILE A 274 -8.83 17.07 -14.13
CA ILE A 274 -8.28 15.94 -13.36
C ILE A 274 -8.51 14.62 -14.08
N LEU A 275 -9.68 14.42 -14.67
CA LEU A 275 -9.95 13.23 -15.46
C LEU A 275 -9.08 13.16 -16.72
N GLU A 276 -8.83 14.29 -17.39
CA GLU A 276 -7.86 14.35 -18.49
C GLU A 276 -6.46 13.95 -18.03
N GLU A 277 -6.02 14.47 -16.87
CA GLU A 277 -4.71 14.17 -16.28
C GLU A 277 -4.57 12.67 -15.94
N VAL A 278 -5.55 12.09 -15.24
CA VAL A 278 -5.45 10.72 -14.73
C VAL A 278 -5.76 9.65 -15.76
N THR A 279 -6.51 9.97 -16.84
CA THR A 279 -6.86 9.01 -17.88
C THR A 279 -6.03 9.16 -19.15
N GLY A 280 -5.43 10.32 -19.39
CA GLY A 280 -4.79 10.65 -20.65
C GLY A 280 -5.77 10.83 -21.82
N LEU A 281 -7.09 10.70 -21.59
CA LEU A 281 -8.10 10.86 -22.62
C LEU A 281 -8.43 12.34 -22.86
N PRO A 282 -8.71 12.73 -24.12
CA PRO A 282 -9.18 14.08 -24.39
C PRO A 282 -10.55 14.34 -23.78
N GLY A 283 -10.69 15.42 -23.04
CA GLY A 283 -11.92 15.77 -22.33
C GLY A 283 -12.86 16.69 -23.11
N LEU A 284 -14.11 16.30 -23.19
CA LEU A 284 -15.21 17.13 -23.67
C LEU A 284 -16.16 17.40 -22.50
N GLY A 285 -16.33 18.65 -22.14
CA GLY A 285 -17.28 19.04 -21.10
C GLY A 285 -18.46 19.81 -21.66
N TYR A 286 -19.64 19.58 -21.11
CA TYR A 286 -20.85 20.28 -21.50
C TYR A 286 -21.69 20.58 -20.25
N ILE A 287 -22.01 21.88 -20.05
CA ILE A 287 -22.89 22.34 -18.98
C ILE A 287 -24.17 22.87 -19.59
N ARG A 288 -25.30 22.32 -19.23
CA ARG A 288 -26.62 22.77 -19.67
C ARG A 288 -26.94 24.13 -19.05
N VAL A 289 -27.25 25.09 -19.88
CA VAL A 289 -27.63 26.48 -19.47
C VAL A 289 -29.03 26.83 -19.90
N GLY A 290 -29.67 26.07 -20.77
CA GLY A 290 -31.02 26.28 -21.25
C GLY A 290 -31.56 25.07 -22.01
N PRO A 291 -32.81 25.15 -22.48
CA PRO A 291 -33.32 24.16 -23.41
C PRO A 291 -32.44 24.10 -24.65
N ASP A 292 -31.97 22.93 -25.03
CA ASP A 292 -31.13 22.69 -26.22
C ASP A 292 -29.86 23.57 -26.28
N SER A 293 -29.33 24.00 -25.14
CA SER A 293 -28.16 24.87 -25.08
C SER A 293 -27.18 24.42 -23.99
N TYR A 294 -25.96 24.11 -24.43
CA TYR A 294 -24.88 23.62 -23.57
C TYR A 294 -23.61 24.44 -23.75
N VAL A 295 -23.05 24.94 -22.64
CA VAL A 295 -21.76 25.64 -22.66
C VAL A 295 -20.65 24.58 -22.69
N PRO A 296 -19.76 24.65 -23.71
CA PRO A 296 -18.65 23.70 -23.81
C PRO A 296 -17.54 24.00 -22.82
N MET A 297 -16.78 22.96 -22.41
CA MET A 297 -15.56 23.04 -21.60
C MET A 297 -14.49 22.11 -22.17
N GLY A 298 -13.22 22.33 -21.78
CA GLY A 298 -12.11 21.52 -22.27
C GLY A 298 -11.99 21.63 -23.80
N ARG A 299 -11.67 20.54 -24.46
CA ARG A 299 -11.54 20.52 -25.93
C ARG A 299 -12.86 20.79 -26.70
N ALA A 300 -14.00 20.73 -26.02
CA ALA A 300 -15.26 21.12 -26.65
C ALA A 300 -15.31 22.63 -26.99
N LEU A 301 -14.52 23.48 -26.32
CA LEU A 301 -14.37 24.91 -26.63
C LEU A 301 -13.83 25.16 -28.05
N ASP A 302 -12.97 24.26 -28.55
CA ASP A 302 -12.36 24.39 -29.88
C ASP A 302 -13.40 24.33 -31.03
N ARG A 303 -14.59 23.81 -30.72
CA ARG A 303 -15.70 23.66 -31.67
C ARG A 303 -16.51 24.97 -31.86
N GLY A 304 -16.27 25.97 -31.00
CA GLY A 304 -16.89 27.29 -31.03
C GLY A 304 -18.36 27.34 -30.61
N GLY A 305 -18.74 28.31 -29.79
CA GLY A 305 -20.11 28.57 -29.38
C GLY A 305 -20.80 27.49 -28.50
N PRO A 306 -22.04 27.74 -28.06
CA PRO A 306 -22.85 26.75 -27.38
C PRO A 306 -23.16 25.53 -28.28
N ALA A 307 -23.15 24.33 -27.69
CA ALA A 307 -23.53 23.11 -28.39
C ALA A 307 -25.04 22.84 -28.25
N ASP A 308 -25.64 22.22 -29.27
CA ASP A 308 -27.01 21.70 -29.22
C ASP A 308 -27.07 20.29 -28.60
N SER A 309 -28.27 19.87 -28.21
CA SER A 309 -28.49 18.54 -27.61
C SER A 309 -28.08 17.39 -28.53
N ALA A 310 -28.18 17.54 -29.86
CA ALA A 310 -27.80 16.48 -30.80
C ALA A 310 -26.29 16.27 -30.84
N THR A 311 -25.51 17.31 -30.72
CA THR A 311 -24.04 17.29 -30.64
C THR A 311 -23.58 16.67 -29.32
N VAL A 312 -24.19 17.13 -28.20
CA VAL A 312 -23.87 16.63 -26.85
C VAL A 312 -24.25 15.17 -26.71
N ARG A 313 -25.43 14.78 -27.19
CA ARG A 313 -25.90 13.40 -27.16
C ARG A 313 -24.94 12.46 -27.88
N ARG A 314 -24.54 12.79 -29.12
CA ARG A 314 -23.56 11.99 -29.87
C ARG A 314 -22.25 11.85 -29.11
N ALA A 315 -21.71 12.94 -28.60
CA ALA A 315 -20.48 12.88 -27.81
C ALA A 315 -20.61 11.98 -26.58
N ALA A 316 -21.76 12.04 -25.89
CA ALA A 316 -22.02 11.23 -24.71
C ALA A 316 -22.23 9.73 -25.05
N GLU A 317 -22.90 9.43 -26.16
CA GLU A 317 -23.11 8.05 -26.64
C GLU A 317 -21.79 7.40 -27.06
N ASP A 318 -20.88 8.16 -27.68
CA ASP A 318 -19.58 7.69 -28.17
C ASP A 318 -18.44 7.78 -27.11
N ALA A 319 -18.74 8.25 -25.89
CA ALA A 319 -17.74 8.48 -24.87
C ALA A 319 -17.00 7.20 -24.44
N ALA A 320 -15.68 7.27 -24.30
CA ALA A 320 -14.88 6.21 -23.66
C ALA A 320 -15.20 6.11 -22.16
N LEU A 321 -15.37 7.26 -21.51
CA LEU A 321 -15.83 7.40 -20.14
C LEU A 321 -16.87 8.51 -20.11
N LEU A 322 -18.07 8.20 -19.65
CA LEU A 322 -19.13 9.20 -19.46
C LEU A 322 -19.23 9.57 -17.99
N VAL A 323 -19.28 10.87 -17.72
CA VAL A 323 -19.59 11.40 -16.39
C VAL A 323 -20.87 12.22 -16.45
N LEU A 324 -21.86 11.81 -15.68
CA LEU A 324 -23.16 12.48 -15.57
C LEU A 324 -23.27 13.23 -14.23
N HIS A 325 -23.64 14.49 -14.28
CA HIS A 325 -23.86 15.31 -13.10
C HIS A 325 -25.23 15.99 -13.13
N GLY A 326 -25.95 15.97 -12.00
CA GLY A 326 -27.26 16.60 -11.84
C GLY A 326 -28.40 15.87 -12.57
N LEU A 327 -28.33 14.53 -12.64
CA LEU A 327 -29.21 13.67 -13.44
C LEU A 327 -30.70 13.87 -13.15
N GLY A 328 -31.08 14.14 -11.90
CA GLY A 328 -32.47 14.38 -11.50
C GLY A 328 -33.07 15.70 -11.96
N ALA A 329 -32.22 16.68 -12.27
CA ALA A 329 -32.66 18.00 -12.75
C ALA A 329 -33.08 17.97 -14.23
N THR A 330 -32.87 16.85 -14.95
CA THR A 330 -33.20 16.78 -16.38
C THR A 330 -34.62 16.31 -16.63
N GLY A 331 -35.33 17.02 -17.51
CA GLY A 331 -36.56 16.56 -18.13
C GLY A 331 -36.37 15.82 -19.46
N GLU A 332 -35.13 15.77 -19.97
CA GLU A 332 -34.82 15.26 -21.31
C GLU A 332 -34.68 13.73 -21.32
N PRO A 333 -35.54 13.00 -22.09
CA PRO A 333 -35.52 11.53 -22.08
C PRO A 333 -34.19 10.92 -22.53
N TRP A 334 -33.48 11.58 -23.45
CA TRP A 334 -32.22 11.08 -23.95
C TRP A 334 -31.10 11.07 -22.89
N VAL A 335 -31.08 12.07 -22.00
CA VAL A 335 -30.10 12.10 -20.88
C VAL A 335 -30.36 10.96 -19.92
N ARG A 336 -31.63 10.66 -19.65
CA ARG A 336 -32.00 9.53 -18.79
C ARG A 336 -31.61 8.19 -19.41
N ALA A 337 -31.72 8.08 -20.75
CA ALA A 337 -31.33 6.86 -21.45
C ALA A 337 -29.81 6.60 -21.46
N LEU A 338 -28.99 7.62 -21.15
CA LEU A 338 -27.54 7.43 -21.05
C LEU A 338 -27.13 6.52 -19.87
N VAL A 339 -27.97 6.42 -18.84
CA VAL A 339 -27.71 5.53 -17.67
C VAL A 339 -27.63 4.05 -18.08
N ASP A 340 -28.32 3.68 -19.16
CA ASP A 340 -28.32 2.31 -19.69
C ASP A 340 -27.33 2.13 -20.85
N ARG A 341 -26.52 3.15 -21.12
CA ARG A 341 -25.51 3.12 -22.19
C ARG A 341 -24.46 2.02 -21.91
N PRO A 342 -24.03 1.25 -22.92
CA PRO A 342 -22.90 0.36 -22.74
C PRO A 342 -21.58 1.16 -22.57
N GLY A 343 -20.76 0.72 -21.60
CA GLY A 343 -19.47 1.30 -21.30
C GLY A 343 -19.35 1.89 -19.90
N PRO A 344 -18.14 2.38 -19.55
CA PRO A 344 -17.86 2.92 -18.22
C PRO A 344 -18.56 4.24 -17.96
N GLU A 345 -19.10 4.39 -16.76
CA GLU A 345 -19.90 5.56 -16.38
C GLU A 345 -19.65 5.97 -14.93
N ALA A 346 -19.55 7.28 -14.68
CA ALA A 346 -19.58 7.86 -13.35
C ALA A 346 -20.79 8.78 -13.21
N VAL A 347 -21.58 8.63 -12.16
CA VAL A 347 -22.76 9.43 -11.90
C VAL A 347 -22.64 10.16 -10.56
N LEU A 348 -22.67 11.48 -10.60
CA LEU A 348 -22.66 12.33 -9.42
C LEU A 348 -24.11 12.67 -9.07
N LEU A 349 -24.59 12.06 -7.98
CA LEU A 349 -25.96 12.25 -7.51
C LEU A 349 -26.03 13.41 -6.51
N ASP A 350 -26.95 14.29 -6.75
CA ASP A 350 -27.22 15.47 -5.93
C ASP A 350 -28.72 15.62 -5.58
N ASP A 351 -29.52 14.62 -5.94
CA ASP A 351 -30.95 14.58 -5.64
C ASP A 351 -31.53 13.17 -5.66
N PRO A 352 -32.67 12.93 -4.94
CA PRO A 352 -33.32 11.63 -4.88
C PRO A 352 -33.88 11.10 -6.21
N VAL A 353 -34.21 11.98 -7.14
CA VAL A 353 -34.77 11.58 -8.45
C VAL A 353 -33.67 10.93 -9.30
N GLY A 354 -32.47 11.51 -9.29
CA GLY A 354 -31.29 10.92 -9.93
C GLY A 354 -30.96 9.54 -9.37
N ALA A 355 -31.07 9.38 -8.05
CA ALA A 355 -30.84 8.09 -7.40
C ALA A 355 -31.80 6.99 -7.84
N LEU A 356 -33.08 7.33 -8.02
CA LEU A 356 -34.08 6.37 -8.53
C LEU A 356 -33.73 5.91 -9.95
N LEU A 357 -33.16 6.78 -10.78
CA LEU A 357 -32.71 6.42 -12.14
C LEU A 357 -31.52 5.45 -12.09
N MET A 358 -30.76 5.47 -11.01
CA MET A 358 -29.63 4.57 -10.78
C MET A 358 -30.01 3.30 -10.01
N ASP A 359 -31.31 3.03 -9.79
CA ASP A 359 -31.83 1.93 -8.97
C ASP A 359 -31.32 1.94 -7.52
N ILE A 360 -30.98 3.13 -7.02
CA ILE A 360 -30.59 3.36 -5.63
C ILE A 360 -31.77 4.05 -4.93
N PRO A 361 -32.63 3.31 -4.20
CA PRO A 361 -33.73 3.93 -3.46
C PRO A 361 -33.13 4.82 -2.37
N SER A 362 -33.34 6.12 -2.51
CA SER A 362 -32.87 7.11 -1.55
C SER A 362 -34.00 7.77 -0.81
N GLY A 363 -33.82 8.02 0.47
CA GLY A 363 -34.81 8.67 1.30
C GLY A 363 -34.64 10.18 1.37
N GLU A 364 -33.43 10.66 1.53
CA GLU A 364 -33.16 12.05 1.90
C GLU A 364 -31.80 12.49 1.38
N LEU A 365 -31.74 13.72 0.85
CA LEU A 365 -30.49 14.45 0.69
C LEU A 365 -30.24 15.24 1.98
N ARG A 366 -29.15 14.95 2.66
CA ARG A 366 -28.81 15.60 3.92
C ARG A 366 -27.64 16.56 3.75
N ASP A 367 -27.92 17.84 3.92
CA ASP A 367 -26.90 18.89 3.98
C ASP A 367 -26.12 18.83 5.27
N GLY A 368 -24.84 19.23 5.24
CA GLY A 368 -24.00 19.29 6.42
C GLY A 368 -22.52 19.35 6.12
N GLU A 369 -21.70 19.36 7.18
CA GLU A 369 -20.26 19.22 7.06
C GLU A 369 -19.89 17.74 7.19
N TRP A 370 -19.64 17.09 6.06
CA TRP A 370 -19.31 15.67 6.01
C TRP A 370 -17.81 15.49 5.78
N TYR A 371 -17.17 14.76 6.69
CA TYR A 371 -15.73 14.50 6.67
C TYR A 371 -15.45 13.05 6.28
N VAL A 372 -14.42 12.84 5.48
CA VAL A 372 -13.99 11.49 5.08
C VAL A 372 -13.44 10.75 6.30
N SER A 373 -13.86 9.49 6.44
CA SER A 373 -13.30 8.57 7.43
C SER A 373 -11.87 8.21 7.09
N SER A 374 -11.03 8.06 8.10
CA SER A 374 -9.67 7.52 7.93
C SER A 374 -9.66 6.02 7.59
N ASP A 375 -10.77 5.33 7.87
CA ASP A 375 -10.90 3.91 7.58
C ASP A 375 -11.27 3.72 6.10
N ILE A 376 -10.30 3.25 5.31
CA ILE A 376 -10.50 2.94 3.90
C ILE A 376 -11.04 1.51 3.80
N PRO A 377 -12.26 1.32 3.27
CA PRO A 377 -12.82 -0.02 3.13
C PRO A 377 -12.08 -0.80 2.04
N THR A 378 -12.05 -2.11 2.17
CA THR A 378 -11.58 -2.99 1.09
C THR A 378 -12.47 -2.82 -0.14
N SER A 379 -11.93 -2.20 -1.18
CA SER A 379 -12.64 -1.87 -2.41
C SER A 379 -11.67 -1.82 -3.60
N PRO A 380 -12.17 -1.85 -4.84
CA PRO A 380 -11.31 -1.75 -6.02
C PRO A 380 -10.44 -0.50 -6.08
N ILE A 381 -10.88 0.59 -5.44
CA ILE A 381 -10.15 1.88 -5.41
C ILE A 381 -9.31 2.07 -4.14
N ALA A 382 -9.32 1.11 -3.22
CA ALA A 382 -8.59 1.25 -1.95
C ALA A 382 -7.09 1.52 -2.17
N GLY A 383 -6.47 0.86 -3.15
CA GLY A 383 -5.04 1.02 -3.45
C GLY A 383 -4.64 2.45 -3.82
N SER A 384 -5.50 3.19 -4.56
CA SER A 384 -5.24 4.58 -4.91
C SER A 384 -5.40 5.56 -3.74
N LEU A 385 -6.14 5.15 -2.70
CA LEU A 385 -6.42 5.96 -1.51
C LEU A 385 -5.43 5.72 -0.37
N VAL A 386 -4.64 4.64 -0.42
CA VAL A 386 -3.62 4.36 0.58
C VAL A 386 -2.57 5.48 0.60
N GLY A 387 -2.27 5.97 1.81
CA GLY A 387 -1.33 7.09 1.98
C GLY A 387 -1.93 8.48 1.73
N THR A 388 -3.19 8.58 1.31
CA THR A 388 -3.88 9.87 1.16
C THR A 388 -4.24 10.44 2.54
N VAL A 389 -3.86 11.69 2.77
CA VAL A 389 -4.17 12.39 4.02
C VAL A 389 -5.54 13.07 3.88
N PHE A 390 -6.57 12.50 4.50
CA PHE A 390 -7.92 13.08 4.51
C PHE A 390 -8.14 14.10 5.62
N GLN A 391 -7.25 14.14 6.61
CA GLN A 391 -7.34 15.12 7.70
C GLN A 391 -7.07 16.53 7.18
N GLY A 392 -7.95 17.46 7.54
CA GLY A 392 -7.83 18.87 7.11
C GLY A 392 -8.40 19.18 5.75
N LEU A 393 -8.96 18.20 5.03
CA LEU A 393 -9.72 18.45 3.82
C LEU A 393 -11.01 19.24 4.11
N PRO A 394 -11.44 20.12 3.19
CA PRO A 394 -12.75 20.74 3.28
C PRO A 394 -13.85 19.68 3.38
N PRO A 395 -14.89 19.91 4.20
CA PRO A 395 -16.01 18.98 4.28
C PRO A 395 -16.80 18.97 2.97
N LEU A 396 -17.37 17.82 2.62
CA LEU A 396 -18.39 17.69 1.60
C LEU A 396 -19.68 18.35 2.08
N SER A 397 -20.49 18.83 1.14
CA SER A 397 -21.65 19.69 1.44
C SER A 397 -22.92 18.93 1.76
N SER A 398 -23.11 17.77 1.17
CA SER A 398 -24.30 16.96 1.35
C SER A 398 -24.03 15.50 1.02
N VAL A 399 -24.89 14.62 1.50
CA VAL A 399 -24.90 13.20 1.17
C VAL A 399 -26.33 12.73 0.92
N LEU A 400 -26.49 11.87 -0.07
CA LEU A 400 -27.73 11.19 -0.36
C LEU A 400 -27.78 9.88 0.44
N LEU A 401 -28.74 9.77 1.34
CA LEU A 401 -28.87 8.62 2.22
C LEU A 401 -29.75 7.55 1.56
N PRO A 402 -29.24 6.34 1.25
CA PRO A 402 -30.05 5.25 0.72
C PRO A 402 -31.02 4.76 1.79
N THR A 403 -32.26 4.43 1.38
CA THR A 403 -33.25 3.83 2.28
C THR A 403 -32.92 2.38 2.64
N ASP A 404 -32.14 1.71 1.79
CA ASP A 404 -31.59 0.38 2.03
C ASP A 404 -30.05 0.42 1.90
N PRO A 405 -29.33 0.65 3.01
CA PRO A 405 -27.88 0.72 2.99
C PRO A 405 -27.19 -0.58 2.53
N ALA A 406 -27.87 -1.73 2.62
CA ALA A 406 -27.32 -3.01 2.21
C ALA A 406 -27.12 -3.13 0.69
N ARG A 407 -27.83 -2.32 -0.09
CA ARG A 407 -27.66 -2.24 -1.55
C ARG A 407 -26.46 -1.41 -2.00
N VAL A 408 -25.91 -0.60 -1.10
CA VAL A 408 -24.79 0.30 -1.42
C VAL A 408 -23.49 -0.26 -0.85
N ARG A 409 -22.59 -0.67 -1.72
CA ARG A 409 -21.24 -1.07 -1.32
C ARG A 409 -20.34 0.16 -1.25
N GLY A 410 -20.16 0.70 -0.05
CA GLY A 410 -19.32 1.88 0.15
C GLY A 410 -17.85 1.60 -0.17
N SER A 411 -17.26 2.42 -1.04
CA SER A 411 -15.83 2.40 -1.38
C SER A 411 -15.07 3.58 -0.77
N LEU A 412 -15.80 4.59 -0.30
CA LEU A 412 -15.33 5.70 0.52
C LEU A 412 -16.43 6.03 1.52
N PHE A 413 -16.09 6.18 2.79
CA PHE A 413 -17.03 6.52 3.85
C PHE A 413 -16.81 7.93 4.36
N ILE A 414 -17.91 8.57 4.74
CA ILE A 414 -17.95 9.92 5.33
C ILE A 414 -18.78 9.92 6.60
N GLN A 415 -18.51 10.88 7.47
CA GLN A 415 -19.22 11.06 8.73
C GLN A 415 -19.58 12.52 8.95
N LEU A 416 -20.77 12.79 9.46
CA LEU A 416 -21.18 14.13 9.84
C LEU A 416 -20.30 14.63 11.00
N ARG A 417 -19.96 15.92 11.02
CA ARG A 417 -19.11 16.53 12.04
C ARG A 417 -19.60 16.21 13.45
N GLY A 418 -18.75 15.56 14.23
CA GLY A 418 -18.91 15.37 15.66
C GLY A 418 -19.67 14.13 16.13
N ALA A 419 -20.49 13.47 15.32
CA ALA A 419 -21.12 12.19 15.65
C ALA A 419 -22.03 11.70 14.51
N GLY A 420 -22.24 10.39 14.43
CA GLY A 420 -23.17 9.77 13.48
C GLY A 420 -22.61 8.48 12.90
N PRO A 421 -23.44 7.73 12.17
CA PRO A 421 -22.98 6.58 11.43
C PRO A 421 -22.05 6.99 10.28
N LEU A 422 -21.27 6.02 9.80
CA LEU A 422 -20.52 6.16 8.57
C LEU A 422 -21.49 5.97 7.40
N GLU A 423 -21.47 6.92 6.46
CA GLU A 423 -22.29 6.89 5.26
C GLU A 423 -21.41 6.70 4.03
N ALA A 424 -21.90 5.98 3.03
CA ALA A 424 -21.16 5.76 1.80
C ALA A 424 -21.17 7.03 0.94
N ALA A 425 -19.99 7.52 0.56
CA ALA A 425 -19.83 8.64 -0.37
C ALA A 425 -19.64 8.18 -1.82
N VAL A 426 -19.04 7.00 -2.02
CA VAL A 426 -18.77 6.39 -3.32
C VAL A 426 -19.26 4.96 -3.31
N HIS A 427 -20.07 4.59 -4.31
CA HIS A 427 -20.55 3.24 -4.60
C HIS A 427 -20.04 2.79 -5.95
N LEU A 428 -19.49 1.58 -6.03
CA LEU A 428 -19.01 0.98 -7.26
C LEU A 428 -19.83 -0.26 -7.57
N GLU A 429 -20.30 -0.36 -8.82
CA GLU A 429 -21.17 -1.44 -9.27
C GLU A 429 -20.74 -1.94 -10.65
N GLU A 430 -20.77 -3.25 -10.84
CA GLU A 430 -20.65 -3.89 -12.14
C GLU A 430 -22.04 -4.21 -12.66
N ARG A 431 -22.43 -3.61 -13.79
CA ARG A 431 -23.70 -3.79 -14.47
C ARG A 431 -23.51 -4.56 -15.78
N PRO A 432 -24.56 -5.13 -16.36
CA PRO A 432 -24.48 -5.76 -17.68
C PRO A 432 -24.01 -4.78 -18.78
N SER A 433 -24.31 -3.48 -18.61
CA SER A 433 -23.90 -2.41 -19.52
C SER A 433 -22.43 -1.97 -19.33
N GLY A 434 -21.79 -2.28 -18.21
CA GLY A 434 -20.43 -1.84 -17.89
C GLY A 434 -20.26 -1.52 -16.41
N ARG A 435 -19.12 -0.95 -16.06
CA ARG A 435 -18.84 -0.50 -14.69
C ARG A 435 -19.39 0.89 -14.45
N THR A 436 -20.04 1.06 -13.31
CA THR A 436 -20.66 2.31 -12.90
C THR A 436 -20.14 2.74 -11.53
N ALA A 437 -19.64 3.96 -11.43
CA ALA A 437 -19.32 4.60 -10.16
C ALA A 437 -20.41 5.62 -9.81
N VAL A 438 -20.99 5.51 -8.64
CA VAL A 438 -22.03 6.43 -8.16
C VAL A 438 -21.49 7.20 -6.96
N LEU A 439 -21.41 8.52 -7.09
CA LEU A 439 -21.04 9.40 -6.01
C LEU A 439 -22.32 9.89 -5.32
N LEU A 440 -22.48 9.50 -4.06
CA LEU A 440 -23.63 9.81 -3.22
C LEU A 440 -23.45 11.11 -2.41
N ALA A 441 -22.25 11.67 -2.43
CA ALA A 441 -21.93 12.91 -1.76
C ALA A 441 -21.57 14.00 -2.77
N SER A 442 -21.79 15.27 -2.39
CA SER A 442 -21.51 16.43 -3.23
C SER A 442 -20.47 17.36 -2.61
N GLY A 443 -19.77 18.11 -3.46
CA GLY A 443 -18.81 19.12 -3.03
C GLY A 443 -17.36 18.63 -2.97
N PHE A 444 -17.02 17.55 -3.67
CA PHE A 444 -15.64 17.08 -3.82
C PHE A 444 -14.74 18.13 -4.50
N TRP A 445 -15.26 18.98 -5.38
CA TRP A 445 -14.52 20.08 -6.01
C TRP A 445 -13.81 20.99 -5.01
N ARG A 446 -14.30 21.08 -3.76
CA ARG A 446 -13.70 21.90 -2.70
C ARG A 446 -12.29 21.43 -2.36
N TRP A 447 -12.00 20.13 -2.55
CA TRP A 447 -10.65 19.59 -2.37
C TRP A 447 -9.74 20.10 -3.48
N ALA A 448 -10.19 20.03 -4.74
CA ALA A 448 -9.43 20.51 -5.89
C ALA A 448 -9.19 22.03 -5.86
N ALA A 449 -10.10 22.79 -5.25
CA ALA A 449 -9.98 24.24 -5.12
C ALA A 449 -8.92 24.69 -4.09
N ARG A 450 -8.32 23.76 -3.33
CA ARG A 450 -7.25 24.03 -2.36
C ARG A 450 -6.02 23.19 -2.69
N ASP A 451 -4.84 23.80 -2.63
CA ASP A 451 -3.58 23.10 -2.94
C ASP A 451 -3.38 21.85 -2.05
N SER A 452 -3.72 21.95 -0.75
CA SER A 452 -3.62 20.83 0.20
C SER A 452 -4.57 19.66 -0.07
N GLY A 453 -5.61 19.84 -0.86
CA GLY A 453 -6.62 18.82 -1.16
C GLY A 453 -6.57 18.28 -2.59
N ARG A 454 -5.79 18.92 -3.47
CA ARG A 454 -5.71 18.54 -4.88
C ARG A 454 -5.24 17.10 -5.07
N ASP A 455 -4.23 16.67 -4.32
CA ASP A 455 -3.71 15.30 -4.40
C ASP A 455 -4.76 14.28 -3.95
N ALA A 456 -5.50 14.54 -2.89
CA ALA A 456 -6.58 13.66 -2.44
C ALA A 456 -7.70 13.53 -3.51
N TYR A 457 -8.06 14.65 -4.15
CA TYR A 457 -9.03 14.66 -5.25
C TYR A 457 -8.53 13.87 -6.46
N ARG A 458 -7.26 14.06 -6.82
CA ARG A 458 -6.60 13.31 -7.90
C ARG A 458 -6.54 11.82 -7.60
N HIS A 459 -6.13 11.41 -6.40
CA HIS A 459 -6.08 10.00 -5.99
C HIS A 459 -7.47 9.34 -6.04
N LEU A 460 -8.51 10.04 -5.58
CA LEU A 460 -9.89 9.55 -5.66
C LEU A 460 -10.30 9.28 -7.11
N TRP A 461 -10.12 10.27 -7.99
CA TRP A 461 -10.53 10.13 -9.38
C TRP A 461 -9.62 9.22 -10.20
N SER A 462 -8.34 9.12 -9.86
CA SER A 462 -7.43 8.11 -10.43
C SER A 462 -7.93 6.69 -10.13
N GLY A 463 -8.32 6.42 -8.88
CA GLY A 463 -8.89 5.12 -8.50
C GLY A 463 -10.21 4.83 -9.21
N ILE A 464 -11.14 5.79 -9.22
CA ILE A 464 -12.46 5.63 -9.86
C ILE A 464 -12.30 5.43 -11.37
N ALA A 465 -11.59 6.32 -12.05
CA ALA A 465 -11.41 6.25 -13.50
C ALA A 465 -10.62 5.01 -13.91
N GLY A 466 -9.56 4.67 -13.18
CA GLY A 466 -8.79 3.45 -13.41
C GLY A 466 -9.65 2.20 -13.30
N TRP A 467 -10.51 2.10 -12.26
CA TRP A 467 -11.43 0.98 -12.12
C TRP A 467 -12.49 0.96 -13.23
N LEU A 468 -13.09 2.09 -13.57
CA LEU A 468 -14.10 2.19 -14.62
C LEU A 468 -13.55 1.72 -15.96
N LEU A 469 -12.41 2.24 -16.37
CA LEU A 469 -11.78 1.94 -17.66
C LEU A 469 -11.18 0.53 -17.71
N ALA A 470 -10.73 -0.01 -16.58
CA ALA A 470 -10.27 -1.40 -16.50
C ALA A 470 -11.40 -2.42 -16.77
N GLY A 471 -12.65 -1.98 -16.70
CA GLY A 471 -13.84 -2.79 -16.95
C GLY A 471 -14.34 -2.77 -18.39
N GLU A 472 -13.70 -2.09 -19.34
CA GLU A 472 -14.02 -2.25 -20.77
C GLU A 472 -13.82 -3.73 -21.13
N SER A 473 -14.85 -4.50 -20.85
CA SER A 473 -14.94 -5.90 -21.23
C SER A 473 -15.13 -5.93 -22.73
N VAL A 474 -14.04 -6.13 -23.45
CA VAL A 474 -14.11 -6.74 -24.77
C VAL A 474 -14.97 -8.00 -24.59
N PRO A 475 -16.01 -8.22 -25.42
CA PRO A 475 -16.77 -9.47 -25.38
C PRO A 475 -15.77 -10.63 -25.45
N GLY A 476 -15.75 -11.50 -24.42
CA GLY A 476 -14.71 -12.51 -24.25
C GLY A 476 -13.62 -12.14 -23.24
N ALA A 477 -13.92 -11.31 -22.22
CA ALA A 477 -12.99 -10.99 -21.15
C ALA A 477 -12.30 -12.26 -20.63
N GLN A 478 -10.99 -12.23 -20.59
CA GLN A 478 -10.15 -13.35 -20.16
C GLN A 478 -9.45 -13.01 -18.85
N PRO A 479 -9.06 -13.99 -18.05
CA PRO A 479 -8.22 -13.75 -16.88
C PRO A 479 -7.00 -12.89 -17.21
N ARG A 480 -6.73 -11.88 -16.40
CA ARG A 480 -5.59 -10.97 -16.57
C ARG A 480 -5.00 -10.57 -15.21
N PRO A 481 -3.71 -10.23 -15.14
CA PRO A 481 -3.16 -9.67 -13.91
C PRO A 481 -3.87 -8.35 -13.57
N THR A 482 -4.10 -8.11 -12.28
CA THR A 482 -4.68 -6.85 -11.80
C THR A 482 -3.70 -5.69 -11.91
N ARG A 483 -2.38 -5.99 -11.88
CA ARG A 483 -1.28 -5.06 -12.11
C ARG A 483 -0.34 -5.66 -13.15
N TRP A 484 0.11 -4.86 -14.10
CA TRP A 484 1.06 -5.27 -15.13
C TRP A 484 2.51 -5.24 -14.64
N VAL A 485 2.77 -4.51 -13.57
CA VAL A 485 4.00 -4.57 -12.79
C VAL A 485 3.63 -4.94 -11.37
N VAL A 486 4.11 -6.07 -10.90
CA VAL A 486 3.90 -6.59 -9.55
C VAL A 486 5.14 -6.27 -8.73
N GLU A 487 4.97 -5.81 -7.52
CA GLU A 487 6.10 -5.56 -6.64
C GLU A 487 6.77 -6.87 -6.22
N ARG A 488 8.08 -6.82 -6.03
CA ARG A 488 8.87 -7.96 -5.58
C ARG A 488 8.33 -8.45 -4.22
N GLY A 489 8.14 -9.76 -4.09
CA GLY A 489 7.61 -10.37 -2.87
C GLY A 489 6.10 -10.39 -2.75
N GLU A 490 5.37 -9.71 -3.64
CA GLU A 490 3.92 -9.80 -3.70
C GLU A 490 3.45 -10.97 -4.59
N PRO A 491 2.34 -11.65 -4.22
CA PRO A 491 1.73 -12.64 -5.09
C PRO A 491 1.07 -11.95 -6.29
N VAL A 492 1.14 -12.57 -7.45
CA VAL A 492 0.46 -12.06 -8.64
C VAL A 492 -1.05 -12.23 -8.49
N ALA A 493 -1.77 -11.12 -8.40
CA ALA A 493 -3.22 -11.10 -8.33
C ALA A 493 -3.84 -11.03 -9.73
N TRP A 494 -4.89 -11.79 -9.94
CA TRP A 494 -5.61 -11.95 -11.21
C TRP A 494 -7.06 -11.52 -11.06
N SER A 495 -7.60 -10.91 -12.09
CA SER A 495 -9.03 -10.66 -12.27
C SER A 495 -9.55 -11.58 -13.39
N ALA A 496 -10.70 -12.21 -13.17
CA ALA A 496 -11.34 -13.09 -14.16
C ALA A 496 -12.84 -12.83 -14.21
N PRO A 497 -13.50 -13.10 -15.37
CA PRO A 497 -14.95 -13.06 -15.47
C PRO A 497 -15.59 -14.22 -14.71
N VAL A 498 -16.72 -13.96 -14.06
CA VAL A 498 -17.53 -15.00 -13.40
C VAL A 498 -18.68 -15.37 -14.35
N ASP A 499 -18.41 -16.29 -15.25
CA ASP A 499 -19.34 -16.70 -16.32
C ASP A 499 -19.56 -18.22 -16.41
N GLY A 500 -19.07 -18.97 -15.40
CA GLY A 500 -19.17 -20.43 -15.35
C GLY A 500 -18.27 -21.18 -16.36
N VAL A 501 -17.41 -20.45 -17.07
CA VAL A 501 -16.50 -21.06 -18.06
C VAL A 501 -15.19 -21.43 -17.37
N GLN A 502 -14.81 -22.71 -17.49
CA GLN A 502 -13.53 -23.18 -16.96
C GLN A 502 -12.39 -22.62 -17.79
N ARG A 503 -11.46 -21.93 -17.11
CA ARG A 503 -10.24 -21.39 -17.69
C ARG A 503 -9.05 -21.74 -16.81
N ARG A 504 -7.89 -21.91 -17.45
CA ARG A 504 -6.62 -22.12 -16.76
C ARG A 504 -5.65 -21.04 -17.17
N VAL A 505 -5.01 -20.40 -16.21
CA VAL A 505 -3.92 -19.44 -16.43
C VAL A 505 -2.60 -20.15 -16.22
N ILE A 506 -1.76 -20.13 -17.25
CA ILE A 506 -0.40 -20.67 -17.22
C ILE A 506 0.57 -19.50 -17.32
N VAL A 507 1.38 -19.32 -16.30
CA VAL A 507 2.42 -18.29 -16.25
C VAL A 507 3.74 -18.91 -16.67
N THR A 508 4.48 -18.25 -17.58
CA THR A 508 5.75 -18.74 -18.11
C THR A 508 6.87 -17.73 -17.90
N ARG A 509 8.08 -18.23 -17.74
CA ARG A 509 9.32 -17.45 -17.85
C ARG A 509 10.13 -18.00 -19.03
N GLY A 510 10.19 -17.22 -20.11
CA GLY A 510 10.58 -17.79 -21.42
C GLY A 510 9.60 -18.90 -21.80
N ASP A 511 10.14 -20.08 -22.13
CA ASP A 511 9.34 -21.25 -22.53
C ASP A 511 8.94 -22.17 -21.36
N THR A 512 9.34 -21.84 -20.12
CA THR A 512 9.10 -22.71 -18.96
C THR A 512 7.88 -22.23 -18.18
N ALA A 513 6.91 -23.12 -17.95
CA ALA A 513 5.79 -22.84 -17.04
C ALA A 513 6.31 -22.78 -15.59
N VAL A 514 5.97 -21.69 -14.90
CA VAL A 514 6.40 -21.42 -13.51
C VAL A 514 5.23 -21.42 -12.53
N ALA A 515 4.00 -21.21 -13.02
CA ALA A 515 2.79 -21.32 -12.23
C ALA A 515 1.59 -21.69 -13.11
N GLU A 516 0.65 -22.44 -12.54
CA GLU A 516 -0.64 -22.77 -13.16
C GLU A 516 -1.77 -22.56 -12.13
N VAL A 517 -2.84 -21.91 -12.54
CA VAL A 517 -3.99 -21.62 -11.68
C VAL A 517 -5.29 -21.79 -12.45
N ASP A 518 -6.24 -22.53 -11.85
CA ASP A 518 -7.59 -22.65 -12.38
C ASP A 518 -8.44 -21.45 -11.93
N ALA A 519 -9.12 -20.83 -12.90
CA ALA A 519 -9.93 -19.61 -12.72
C ALA A 519 -11.44 -19.89 -12.80
N LEU A 520 -11.90 -21.07 -12.37
CA LEU A 520 -13.31 -21.41 -12.38
C LEU A 520 -14.06 -20.62 -11.28
N ASP A 521 -15.12 -19.91 -11.67
CA ASP A 521 -16.05 -19.17 -10.77
C ASP A 521 -15.39 -18.25 -9.73
N ARG A 522 -14.21 -17.72 -10.06
CA ARG A 522 -13.49 -16.78 -9.20
C ARG A 522 -13.31 -15.45 -9.91
N SER A 523 -13.86 -14.39 -9.36
CA SER A 523 -13.64 -13.02 -9.86
C SER A 523 -12.20 -12.53 -9.61
N ALA A 524 -11.53 -13.07 -8.59
CA ALA A 524 -10.15 -12.79 -8.24
C ALA A 524 -9.46 -14.02 -7.66
N PHE A 525 -8.17 -14.21 -8.00
CA PHE A 525 -7.31 -15.27 -7.46
C PHE A 525 -5.85 -14.84 -7.51
N GLN A 526 -4.96 -15.65 -6.96
CA GLN A 526 -3.52 -15.37 -6.90
C GLN A 526 -2.71 -16.57 -7.41
N SER A 527 -1.57 -16.31 -8.08
CA SER A 527 -0.64 -17.32 -8.58
C SER A 527 0.69 -17.28 -7.86
N GLY A 528 0.75 -17.21 -6.60
CA GLY A 528 2.01 -17.26 -5.85
C GLY A 528 2.95 -16.06 -6.07
N ILE A 529 4.07 -16.07 -5.36
CA ILE A 529 5.15 -15.08 -5.43
C ILE A 529 6.16 -15.53 -6.48
N LEU A 530 6.52 -14.62 -7.38
CA LEU A 530 7.47 -14.89 -8.46
C LEU A 530 8.74 -14.05 -8.28
N PRO A 531 9.92 -14.58 -8.66
CA PRO A 531 11.16 -13.80 -8.71
C PRO A 531 11.08 -12.62 -9.67
N PRO A 532 11.90 -11.57 -9.51
CA PRO A 532 11.95 -10.45 -10.44
C PRO A 532 12.22 -10.87 -11.89
N GLY A 533 11.57 -10.17 -12.83
CA GLY A 533 11.74 -10.39 -14.25
C GLY A 533 10.46 -10.30 -15.05
N GLN A 534 10.58 -10.51 -16.35
CA GLN A 534 9.46 -10.54 -17.28
C GLN A 534 8.84 -11.93 -17.37
N TYR A 535 7.51 -11.97 -17.35
CA TYR A 535 6.70 -13.18 -17.46
C TYR A 535 5.71 -13.08 -18.60
N GLY A 536 5.53 -14.20 -19.30
CA GLY A 536 4.40 -14.43 -20.19
C GLY A 536 3.25 -15.10 -19.43
N TYR A 537 2.04 -14.96 -19.94
CA TYR A 537 0.95 -15.81 -19.52
C TYR A 537 0.07 -16.19 -20.72
N ARG A 538 -0.55 -17.35 -20.65
CA ARG A 538 -1.61 -17.77 -21.55
C ARG A 538 -2.81 -18.26 -20.75
N VAL A 539 -3.98 -17.99 -21.29
CA VAL A 539 -5.24 -18.49 -20.76
C VAL A 539 -5.71 -19.60 -21.67
N GLU A 540 -5.91 -20.78 -21.10
CA GLU A 540 -6.42 -21.95 -21.83
C GLU A 540 -7.89 -22.20 -21.44
N GLY A 541 -8.72 -22.53 -22.43
CA GLY A 541 -10.10 -23.00 -22.24
C GLY A 541 -10.14 -24.47 -21.83
N ALA A 542 -11.36 -24.97 -21.54
CA ALA A 542 -11.59 -26.36 -21.15
C ALA A 542 -11.15 -27.39 -22.22
N ALA A 543 -11.14 -26.99 -23.47
CA ALA A 543 -10.66 -27.83 -24.60
C ALA A 543 -9.15 -27.78 -24.82
N GLY A 544 -8.40 -26.99 -24.02
CA GLY A 544 -6.97 -26.77 -24.17
C GLY A 544 -6.61 -25.75 -25.25
N ASP A 545 -7.58 -25.03 -25.78
CA ASP A 545 -7.38 -23.94 -26.74
C ASP A 545 -6.90 -22.68 -26.02
N THR A 546 -6.03 -21.92 -26.69
CA THR A 546 -5.53 -20.65 -26.16
C THR A 546 -6.53 -19.54 -26.40
N LEU A 547 -7.09 -19.00 -25.33
CA LEU A 547 -8.08 -17.93 -25.35
C LEU A 547 -7.46 -16.54 -25.30
N ALA A 548 -6.34 -16.38 -24.61
CA ALA A 548 -5.60 -15.14 -24.50
C ALA A 548 -4.13 -15.38 -24.18
N VAL A 549 -3.30 -14.41 -24.54
CA VAL A 549 -1.89 -14.33 -24.17
C VAL A 549 -1.54 -12.93 -23.73
N GLY A 550 -0.58 -12.79 -22.83
CA GLY A 550 -0.09 -11.49 -22.41
C GLY A 550 1.23 -11.57 -21.68
N ARG A 551 1.70 -10.42 -21.20
CA ARG A 551 2.95 -10.29 -20.45
C ARG A 551 2.74 -9.38 -19.26
N PHE A 552 3.54 -9.58 -18.23
CA PHE A 552 3.66 -8.70 -17.05
C PHE A 552 5.08 -8.80 -16.50
N ASP A 553 5.46 -7.87 -15.64
CA ASP A 553 6.76 -7.86 -14.99
C ASP A 553 6.61 -7.97 -13.48
N VAL A 554 7.62 -8.55 -12.81
CA VAL A 554 7.83 -8.45 -11.39
C VAL A 554 9.03 -7.54 -11.17
N SER A 555 8.86 -6.47 -10.40
CA SER A 555 9.88 -5.45 -10.16
C SER A 555 11.12 -6.03 -9.49
N SER A 556 12.30 -5.54 -9.86
CA SER A 556 13.56 -5.81 -9.17
C SER A 556 13.81 -4.85 -8.01
N SER A 557 13.23 -3.66 -8.04
CA SER A 557 13.37 -2.64 -7.01
C SER A 557 12.60 -2.98 -5.74
N THR A 558 13.13 -2.56 -4.59
CA THR A 558 12.49 -2.64 -3.27
C THR A 558 12.57 -1.28 -2.57
N ALA A 559 11.66 -1.04 -1.64
CA ALA A 559 11.65 0.19 -0.85
C ALA A 559 12.96 0.39 -0.03
N GLU A 560 13.60 -0.70 0.35
CA GLU A 560 14.85 -0.74 1.09
C GLU A 560 16.00 -0.01 0.35
N MET A 561 16.13 -0.19 -0.96
CA MET A 561 17.20 0.43 -1.75
C MET A 561 17.11 1.96 -1.78
N THR A 562 15.92 2.50 -1.49
CA THR A 562 15.67 3.93 -1.41
C THR A 562 15.80 4.50 0.00
N ALA A 563 15.96 3.64 1.02
CA ALA A 563 16.09 4.08 2.40
C ALA A 563 17.49 4.73 2.65
N PRO A 564 17.56 5.93 3.21
CA PRO A 564 18.83 6.50 3.58
C PRO A 564 19.45 5.68 4.72
N ALA A 565 20.78 5.51 4.71
CA ALA A 565 21.50 4.96 5.85
C ALA A 565 21.33 5.92 7.05
N ALA A 566 20.42 5.61 7.94
CA ALA A 566 20.19 6.37 9.16
C ALA A 566 20.85 5.62 10.31
N VAL A 567 21.97 6.14 10.81
CA VAL A 567 22.46 5.72 12.12
C VAL A 567 21.42 6.20 13.13
N PRO A 568 20.74 5.30 13.87
CA PRO A 568 20.04 5.73 15.04
C PRO A 568 21.14 6.38 15.91
N GLU A 569 21.01 7.67 16.23
CA GLU A 569 21.82 8.26 17.30
C GLU A 569 21.48 7.43 18.55
N ALA A 570 22.22 6.35 18.73
CA ALA A 570 22.39 5.75 20.02
C ALA A 570 23.00 6.88 20.85
N GLN A 571 22.19 7.55 21.65
CA GLN A 571 22.71 8.16 22.83
C GLN A 571 23.45 7.02 23.54
N SER A 572 24.74 6.92 23.26
CA SER A 572 25.66 6.40 24.25
C SER A 572 25.44 7.33 25.46
N GLN A 573 24.44 7.00 26.27
CA GLN A 573 24.47 7.39 27.66
C GLN A 573 25.75 6.75 28.17
N GLY A 574 26.83 7.51 27.93
CA GLY A 574 28.08 7.31 28.63
C GLY A 574 27.66 7.11 30.07
N SER A 575 28.11 6.05 30.66
CA SER A 575 28.07 5.81 32.08
C SER A 575 28.70 6.97 32.82
N ALA A 576 28.00 8.12 32.85
CA ALA A 576 28.21 9.13 33.85
C ALA A 576 27.63 8.49 35.11
N GLY A 577 28.55 8.03 35.95
CA GLY A 577 28.25 7.38 37.22
C GLY A 577 27.06 8.00 37.94
N SER A 578 25.92 7.40 37.86
CA SER A 578 24.93 7.46 38.88
C SER A 578 25.26 6.35 39.89
N THR A 579 26.03 6.71 40.90
CA THR A 579 25.98 6.08 42.21
C THR A 579 24.58 6.30 42.75
N GLY A 580 23.63 5.58 42.21
CA GLY A 580 22.24 5.48 42.66
C GLY A 580 21.89 4.00 42.65
N ASP A 581 21.94 3.44 43.84
CA ASP A 581 21.58 2.08 44.25
C ASP A 581 20.12 1.76 43.86
N GLU A 582 19.81 1.61 42.57
CA GLU A 582 18.55 1.04 42.10
C GLU A 582 18.74 -0.47 41.85
N ARG A 583 18.53 -1.23 42.92
CA ARG A 583 18.37 -2.66 42.87
C ARG A 583 17.19 -2.99 41.94
N ALA A 584 17.49 -3.28 40.70
CA ALA A 584 16.54 -3.81 39.73
C ALA A 584 16.13 -5.22 40.17
N GLY A 585 15.11 -5.31 41.02
CA GLY A 585 14.46 -6.59 41.37
C GLY A 585 13.26 -6.81 40.47
N THR A 586 13.02 -8.08 40.06
CA THR A 586 11.77 -8.46 39.39
C THR A 586 10.59 -8.32 40.35
N PRO A 587 9.47 -7.72 39.92
CA PRO A 587 8.27 -7.66 40.75
C PRO A 587 7.80 -9.07 41.12
N LEU A 588 7.59 -9.33 42.41
CA LEU A 588 7.18 -10.67 42.91
C LEU A 588 5.88 -11.16 42.25
N ARG A 589 5.04 -10.26 41.79
CA ARG A 589 3.76 -10.54 41.11
C ARG A 589 3.92 -11.16 39.72
N THR A 590 5.08 -11.05 39.08
CA THR A 590 5.32 -11.66 37.75
C THR A 590 5.76 -13.11 37.82
N GLU A 591 6.13 -13.57 39.01
CA GLU A 591 6.55 -14.95 39.23
C GLU A 591 5.37 -15.85 39.60
N PRO A 592 5.23 -17.06 39.01
CA PRO A 592 4.09 -17.96 39.30
C PRO A 592 4.19 -18.63 40.67
N TRP A 593 5.39 -18.83 41.21
CA TRP A 593 5.61 -19.59 42.45
C TRP A 593 4.96 -18.97 43.71
N PRO A 594 4.85 -17.63 43.90
CA PRO A 594 4.19 -17.09 45.08
C PRO A 594 2.70 -17.41 45.10
N TYR A 595 2.06 -17.43 43.94
CA TYR A 595 0.64 -17.78 43.83
C TYR A 595 0.41 -19.25 44.13
N LEU A 596 1.28 -20.16 43.66
CA LEU A 596 1.22 -21.56 43.98
C LEU A 596 1.45 -21.81 45.48
N LEU A 597 2.35 -21.06 46.12
CA LEU A 597 2.62 -21.15 47.54
C LEU A 597 1.41 -20.69 48.35
N VAL A 598 0.78 -19.58 48.03
CA VAL A 598 -0.45 -19.09 48.69
C VAL A 598 -1.57 -20.12 48.55
N ILE A 599 -1.80 -20.66 47.37
CA ILE A 599 -2.80 -21.69 47.13
C ILE A 599 -2.50 -22.95 47.99
N GLY A 600 -1.23 -23.40 48.00
CA GLY A 600 -0.80 -24.56 48.78
C GLY A 600 -1.02 -24.36 50.30
N LEU A 601 -0.69 -23.17 50.82
CA LEU A 601 -0.89 -22.84 52.23
C LEU A 601 -2.37 -22.78 52.60
N LEU A 602 -3.22 -22.21 51.79
CA LEU A 602 -4.66 -22.13 52.00
C LEU A 602 -5.33 -23.50 51.89
N CYS A 603 -4.93 -24.32 50.92
CA CYS A 603 -5.42 -25.68 50.78
C CYS A 603 -4.97 -26.56 51.98
N GLY A 604 -3.72 -26.42 52.44
CA GLY A 604 -3.19 -27.12 53.61
C GLY A 604 -3.93 -26.73 54.90
N GLU A 605 -4.20 -25.43 55.04
CA GLU A 605 -5.02 -24.92 56.17
C GLU A 605 -6.44 -25.51 56.13
N TRP A 606 -7.08 -25.49 54.95
CA TRP A 606 -8.43 -26.02 54.79
C TRP A 606 -8.53 -27.52 55.11
N ILE A 607 -7.59 -28.32 54.58
CA ILE A 607 -7.51 -29.77 54.89
C ILE A 607 -7.25 -30.01 56.36
N GLY A 608 -6.33 -29.23 56.96
CA GLY A 608 -6.00 -29.33 58.39
C GLY A 608 -7.19 -29.00 59.31
N ARG A 609 -7.97 -27.97 58.98
CA ARG A 609 -9.24 -27.62 59.70
C ARG A 609 -10.25 -28.74 59.57
N ARG A 610 -10.46 -29.28 58.38
CA ARG A 610 -11.44 -30.34 58.14
C ARG A 610 -11.07 -31.63 58.89
N ARG A 611 -9.79 -32.00 58.94
CA ARG A 611 -9.31 -33.17 59.71
C ARG A 611 -9.35 -32.97 61.21
N SER A 612 -9.26 -31.71 61.70
CA SER A 612 -9.27 -31.36 63.12
C SER A 612 -10.67 -31.06 63.65
N GLY A 613 -11.73 -31.23 62.86
CA GLY A 613 -13.12 -30.92 63.25
C GLY A 613 -13.40 -29.43 63.56
N LEU A 614 -12.53 -28.53 63.14
CA LEU A 614 -12.69 -27.09 63.26
C LEU A 614 -13.48 -26.58 62.04
N ARG A 615 -14.70 -26.10 62.28
CA ARG A 615 -15.51 -25.39 61.28
C ARG A 615 -15.00 -23.96 61.08
#